data_5a3767a5bd6bb31f77cc3acf396e2e94
#
_entry.id   5a3767a5bd6bb31f77cc3acf396e2e94
#
_cell.length_a   1.000
_cell.length_b   1.000
_cell.length_c   1.000
_cell.angle_alpha   90.00
_cell.angle_beta   90.00
_cell.angle_gamma   90.00
#
_symmetry.space_group_name_H-M   'P 1'
#
loop_
_entity.id
_entity.type
_entity.pdbx_description
1 polymer ?
#
loop_
_entity_poly.entity_id
_entity_poly.type
_entity_poly.pdbx_seq_one_letter_code
_entity_poly.pdbx_strand_id
1 'polypeptide(L)'
;MEKLGSRTRGTHSMAALAGVVSAGVVLAVAELIGAFFTARATPFFALGSTFIDFTPPWLKDFAIATFGTNDKAALFVGMGVTIAVLACVLGIVAYRKWALGVLGVLFMGAVIVACVLTRAGVGPLNAIPSILGTLAGLFVLRRLMVPLWGLKPWPEAPADQAADAGDHLGSADAGTVGTSRRRFF
;
A
#
# COMPACT_ATOMS: atom_id res chain seq x y z
N MET A 1 -2.74 -29.86 -1.20
CA MET A 1 -1.77 -28.73 -1.33
C MET A 1 -2.31 -27.55 -2.14
N GLU A 2 -3.38 -27.69 -2.93
CA GLU A 2 -3.94 -26.66 -3.82
C GLU A 2 -4.69 -25.50 -3.10
N LYS A 3 -5.31 -25.75 -1.97
CA LYS A 3 -6.09 -24.75 -1.21
C LYS A 3 -5.23 -23.67 -0.50
N LEU A 4 -3.96 -23.92 -0.22
CA LEU A 4 -3.05 -22.94 0.40
C LEU A 4 -2.56 -21.89 -0.61
N GLY A 5 -2.34 -22.29 -1.87
CA GLY A 5 -1.89 -21.38 -2.92
C GLY A 5 -2.95 -20.37 -3.37
N SER A 6 -4.24 -20.69 -3.26
CA SER A 6 -5.33 -19.78 -3.64
C SER A 6 -5.57 -18.68 -2.60
N ARG A 7 -5.40 -18.97 -1.31
CA ARG A 7 -5.55 -17.99 -0.22
C ARG A 7 -4.48 -16.89 -0.24
N THR A 8 -3.24 -17.26 -0.50
CA THR A 8 -2.14 -16.29 -0.57
C THR A 8 -2.24 -15.37 -1.77
N ARG A 9 -2.69 -15.87 -2.92
CA ARG A 9 -2.96 -15.06 -4.11
C ARG A 9 -4.08 -14.04 -3.86
N GLY A 10 -5.16 -14.45 -3.18
CA GLY A 10 -6.27 -13.56 -2.83
C GLY A 10 -5.86 -12.40 -1.91
N THR A 11 -5.01 -12.64 -0.92
CA THR A 11 -4.55 -11.58 -0.01
C THR A 11 -3.60 -10.58 -0.66
N HIS A 12 -2.75 -11.02 -1.59
CA HIS A 12 -1.88 -10.11 -2.33
C HIS A 12 -2.66 -9.23 -3.31
N SER A 13 -3.69 -9.77 -3.99
CA SER A 13 -4.54 -8.95 -4.86
C SER A 13 -5.35 -7.92 -4.07
N MET A 14 -5.88 -8.30 -2.90
CA MET A 14 -6.56 -7.35 -2.01
C MET A 14 -5.61 -6.26 -1.49
N ALA A 15 -4.37 -6.60 -1.17
CA ALA A 15 -3.36 -5.63 -0.75
C ALA A 15 -2.97 -4.67 -1.90
N ALA A 16 -2.86 -5.17 -3.12
CA ALA A 16 -2.62 -4.35 -4.31
C ALA A 16 -3.79 -3.38 -4.55
N LEU A 17 -5.03 -3.87 -4.48
CA LEU A 17 -6.24 -3.03 -4.60
C LEU A 17 -6.30 -1.97 -3.50
N ALA A 18 -5.97 -2.32 -2.24
CA ALA A 18 -5.90 -1.36 -1.15
C ALA A 18 -4.87 -0.25 -1.43
N GLY A 19 -3.73 -0.59 -2.03
CA GLY A 19 -2.74 0.38 -2.50
C GLY A 19 -3.29 1.33 -3.56
N VAL A 20 -3.97 0.80 -4.58
CA VAL A 20 -4.58 1.61 -5.66
C VAL A 20 -5.67 2.52 -5.12
N VAL A 21 -6.57 2.01 -4.27
CA VAL A 21 -7.62 2.83 -3.63
C VAL A 21 -7.00 3.94 -2.80
N SER A 22 -5.96 3.63 -2.02
CA SER A 22 -5.24 4.64 -1.22
C SER A 22 -4.62 5.72 -2.11
N ALA A 23 -3.95 5.36 -3.20
CA ALA A 23 -3.39 6.32 -4.15
C ALA A 23 -4.49 7.18 -4.81
N GLY A 24 -5.63 6.59 -5.16
CA GLY A 24 -6.80 7.32 -5.64
C GLY A 24 -7.30 8.35 -4.63
N VAL A 25 -7.35 7.99 -3.34
CA VAL A 25 -7.73 8.92 -2.26
C VAL A 25 -6.70 10.04 -2.10
N VAL A 26 -5.38 9.74 -2.17
CA VAL A 26 -4.33 10.77 -2.16
C VAL A 26 -4.62 11.83 -3.21
N LEU A 27 -4.80 11.39 -4.45
CA LEU A 27 -5.04 12.29 -5.59
C LEU A 27 -6.37 13.03 -5.44
N ALA A 28 -7.46 12.32 -5.16
CA ALA A 28 -8.80 12.91 -5.04
C ALA A 28 -8.87 13.99 -3.95
N VAL A 29 -8.33 13.72 -2.76
CA VAL A 29 -8.32 14.69 -1.66
C VAL A 29 -7.43 15.87 -1.99
N ALA A 30 -6.24 15.63 -2.55
CA ALA A 30 -5.32 16.68 -2.91
C ALA A 30 -5.86 17.57 -4.05
N GLU A 31 -6.54 17.00 -5.05
CA GLU A 31 -7.22 17.76 -6.10
C GLU A 31 -8.40 18.58 -5.56
N LEU A 32 -9.23 17.94 -4.69
CA LEU A 32 -10.37 18.63 -4.09
C LEU A 32 -9.94 19.85 -3.27
N ILE A 33 -8.90 19.70 -2.45
CA ILE A 33 -8.36 20.80 -1.65
C ILE A 33 -7.64 21.78 -2.56
N GLY A 34 -6.88 21.30 -3.54
CA GLY A 34 -6.13 22.10 -4.50
C GLY A 34 -7.02 23.02 -5.32
N ALA A 35 -8.27 22.63 -5.57
CA ALA A 35 -9.24 23.46 -6.29
C ALA A 35 -9.55 24.81 -5.60
N PHE A 36 -9.35 24.87 -4.26
CA PHE A 36 -9.51 26.12 -3.51
C PHE A 36 -8.27 27.04 -3.54
N PHE A 37 -7.14 26.54 -4.09
CA PHE A 37 -5.92 27.33 -4.23
C PHE A 37 -5.79 27.81 -5.69
N THR A 38 -4.82 27.32 -6.42
CA THR A 38 -4.62 27.66 -7.84
C THR A 38 -4.57 26.39 -8.68
N ALA A 39 -5.06 26.45 -9.93
CA ALA A 39 -5.03 25.30 -10.84
C ALA A 39 -3.61 24.72 -11.03
N ARG A 40 -2.56 25.54 -10.87
CA ARG A 40 -1.16 25.08 -10.97
C ARG A 40 -0.66 24.34 -9.73
N ALA A 41 -1.39 24.43 -8.61
CA ALA A 41 -1.06 23.75 -7.36
C ALA A 41 -1.66 22.34 -7.28
N THR A 42 -2.46 21.93 -8.27
CA THR A 42 -3.06 20.60 -8.25
C THR A 42 -2.01 19.53 -8.54
N PRO A 43 -1.95 18.46 -7.73
CA PRO A 43 -0.96 17.40 -7.89
C PRO A 43 -1.01 16.71 -9.24
N PHE A 44 -2.22 16.52 -9.79
CA PHE A 44 -2.40 15.88 -11.08
C PHE A 44 -1.73 16.66 -12.22
N PHE A 45 -1.90 17.99 -12.23
CA PHE A 45 -1.26 18.84 -13.21
C PHE A 45 0.25 18.90 -13.03
N ALA A 46 0.72 18.97 -11.77
CA ALA A 46 2.14 18.97 -11.44
C ALA A 46 2.83 17.66 -11.85
N LEU A 47 2.23 16.52 -11.52
CA LEU A 47 2.75 15.21 -11.91
C LEU A 47 2.74 15.02 -13.44
N GLY A 48 1.63 15.41 -14.10
CA GLY A 48 1.51 15.25 -15.54
C GLY A 48 2.59 16.01 -16.30
N SER A 49 2.86 17.25 -15.93
CA SER A 49 3.91 18.02 -16.60
C SER A 49 5.31 17.54 -16.26
N THR A 50 5.56 17.15 -15.01
CA THR A 50 6.84 16.56 -14.61
C THR A 50 7.08 15.24 -15.36
N PHE A 51 6.03 14.41 -15.52
CA PHE A 51 6.11 13.19 -16.31
C PHE A 51 6.49 13.49 -17.76
N ILE A 52 5.88 14.50 -18.36
CA ILE A 52 6.21 14.92 -19.73
C ILE A 52 7.65 15.44 -19.83
N ASP A 53 8.11 16.22 -18.83
CA ASP A 53 9.47 16.77 -18.80
C ASP A 53 10.55 15.67 -18.71
N PHE A 54 10.28 14.64 -17.90
CA PHE A 54 11.18 13.48 -17.75
C PHE A 54 11.05 12.43 -18.87
N THR A 55 10.03 12.52 -19.72
CA THR A 55 9.83 11.57 -20.81
C THR A 55 10.88 11.80 -21.90
N PRO A 56 11.70 10.78 -22.24
CA PRO A 56 12.73 10.89 -23.28
C PRO A 56 12.13 11.26 -24.64
N PRO A 57 12.85 12.02 -25.49
CA PRO A 57 12.38 12.44 -26.81
C PRO A 57 11.87 11.29 -27.67
N TRP A 58 12.62 10.16 -27.71
CA TRP A 58 12.23 9.00 -28.50
C TRP A 58 10.85 8.42 -28.11
N LEU A 59 10.49 8.49 -26.82
CA LEU A 59 9.20 8.02 -26.35
C LEU A 59 8.07 8.99 -26.71
N LYS A 60 8.35 10.30 -26.72
CA LYS A 60 7.42 11.32 -27.22
C LYS A 60 7.17 11.14 -28.71
N ASP A 61 8.24 10.95 -29.49
CA ASP A 61 8.15 10.72 -30.94
C ASP A 61 7.38 9.43 -31.26
N PHE A 62 7.63 8.36 -30.51
CA PHE A 62 6.86 7.12 -30.62
C PHE A 62 5.38 7.33 -30.29
N ALA A 63 5.06 8.07 -29.23
CA ALA A 63 3.67 8.36 -28.85
C ALA A 63 2.97 9.17 -29.93
N ILE A 64 3.62 10.20 -30.48
CA ILE A 64 3.08 11.03 -31.58
C ILE A 64 2.89 10.18 -32.84
N ALA A 65 3.86 9.35 -33.20
CA ALA A 65 3.79 8.51 -34.40
C ALA A 65 2.70 7.43 -34.29
N THR A 66 2.45 6.90 -33.09
CA THR A 66 1.50 5.82 -32.86
C THR A 66 0.08 6.32 -32.61
N PHE A 67 -0.08 7.40 -31.85
CA PHE A 67 -1.39 7.90 -31.39
C PHE A 67 -1.83 9.18 -32.10
N GLY A 68 -0.97 9.82 -32.88
CA GLY A 68 -1.31 11.04 -33.64
C GLY A 68 -1.85 12.15 -32.74
N THR A 69 -3.06 12.62 -33.01
CA THR A 69 -3.74 13.69 -32.24
C THR A 69 -4.13 13.27 -30.82
N ASN A 70 -4.09 11.96 -30.48
CA ASN A 70 -4.40 11.41 -29.17
C ASN A 70 -3.16 11.20 -28.30
N ASP A 71 -2.01 11.75 -28.66
CA ASP A 71 -0.73 11.66 -27.93
C ASP A 71 -0.86 12.04 -26.46
N LYS A 72 -1.62 13.11 -26.16
CA LYS A 72 -1.89 13.57 -24.80
C LYS A 72 -2.68 12.54 -24.00
N ALA A 73 -3.71 11.94 -24.59
CA ALA A 73 -4.49 10.90 -23.94
C ALA A 73 -3.61 9.66 -23.63
N ALA A 74 -2.75 9.27 -24.56
CA ALA A 74 -1.81 8.16 -24.38
C ALA A 74 -0.82 8.43 -23.25
N LEU A 75 -0.28 9.66 -23.12
CA LEU A 75 0.59 10.06 -22.02
C LEU A 75 -0.13 10.04 -20.66
N PHE A 76 -1.37 10.54 -20.59
CA PHE A 76 -2.17 10.48 -19.36
C PHE A 76 -2.49 9.05 -18.94
N VAL A 77 -2.84 8.18 -19.87
CA VAL A 77 -3.06 6.75 -19.61
C VAL A 77 -1.77 6.10 -19.12
N GLY A 78 -0.63 6.36 -19.77
CA GLY A 78 0.68 5.85 -19.36
C GLY A 78 1.06 6.28 -17.95
N MET A 79 0.85 7.57 -17.61
CA MET A 79 1.04 8.08 -16.26
C MET A 79 0.12 7.38 -15.25
N GLY A 80 -1.17 7.23 -15.58
CA GLY A 80 -2.14 6.57 -14.72
C GLY A 80 -1.77 5.11 -14.45
N VAL A 81 -1.35 4.38 -15.49
CA VAL A 81 -0.87 2.99 -15.36
C VAL A 81 0.38 2.93 -14.49
N THR A 82 1.34 3.82 -14.68
CA THR A 82 2.56 3.87 -13.86
C THR A 82 2.24 4.10 -12.39
N ILE A 83 1.37 5.07 -12.09
CA ILE A 83 0.91 5.34 -10.71
C ILE A 83 0.19 4.12 -10.14
N ALA A 84 -0.69 3.46 -10.92
CA ALA A 84 -1.42 2.28 -10.47
C ALA A 84 -0.47 1.11 -10.16
N VAL A 85 0.54 0.87 -10.99
CA VAL A 85 1.55 -0.18 -10.75
C VAL A 85 2.36 0.11 -9.49
N LEU A 86 2.84 1.35 -9.32
CA LEU A 86 3.55 1.76 -8.10
C LEU A 86 2.67 1.61 -6.86
N ALA A 87 1.40 2.00 -6.94
CA ALA A 87 0.42 1.85 -5.86
C ALA A 87 0.16 0.38 -5.50
N CYS A 88 0.06 -0.52 -6.49
CA CYS A 88 -0.04 -1.96 -6.29
C CYS A 88 1.19 -2.49 -5.53
N VAL A 89 2.38 -2.13 -5.97
CA VAL A 89 3.64 -2.55 -5.33
C VAL A 89 3.69 -2.05 -3.89
N LEU A 90 3.40 -0.76 -3.66
CA LEU A 90 3.38 -0.18 -2.31
C LEU A 90 2.33 -0.84 -1.41
N GLY A 91 1.15 -1.19 -1.95
CA GLY A 91 0.12 -1.93 -1.23
C GLY A 91 0.62 -3.31 -0.78
N ILE A 92 1.28 -4.06 -1.66
CA ILE A 92 1.85 -5.36 -1.35
C ILE A 92 3.00 -5.24 -0.33
N VAL A 93 3.86 -4.23 -0.49
CA VAL A 93 4.96 -3.95 0.45
C VAL A 93 4.40 -3.58 1.83
N ALA A 94 3.36 -2.74 1.90
CA ALA A 94 2.70 -2.36 3.14
C ALA A 94 2.06 -3.56 3.85
N TYR A 95 1.51 -4.52 3.09
CA TYR A 95 0.99 -5.76 3.65
C TYR A 95 2.09 -6.62 4.29
N ARG A 96 3.26 -6.68 3.65
CA ARG A 96 4.40 -7.48 4.15
C ARG A 96 5.14 -6.81 5.29
N LYS A 97 5.50 -5.55 5.11
CA LYS A 97 6.27 -4.72 6.05
C LYS A 97 5.66 -3.33 6.11
N TRP A 98 4.80 -3.10 7.10
CA TRP A 98 4.07 -1.84 7.26
C TRP A 98 4.97 -0.61 7.24
N ALA A 99 6.10 -0.64 7.95
CA ALA A 99 7.04 0.48 8.00
C ALA A 99 7.58 0.88 6.62
N LEU A 100 7.90 -0.11 5.77
CA LEU A 100 8.36 0.15 4.40
C LEU A 100 7.24 0.69 3.52
N GLY A 101 6.00 0.20 3.71
CA GLY A 101 4.84 0.74 3.02
C GLY A 101 4.58 2.21 3.36
N VAL A 102 4.60 2.55 4.66
CA VAL A 102 4.47 3.94 5.14
C VAL A 102 5.58 4.81 4.56
N LEU A 103 6.84 4.35 4.64
CA LEU A 103 7.98 5.08 4.09
C LEU A 103 7.83 5.32 2.58
N GLY A 104 7.38 4.32 1.83
CA GLY A 104 7.13 4.43 0.40
C GLY A 104 6.02 5.44 0.06
N VAL A 105 4.91 5.44 0.81
CA VAL A 105 3.83 6.41 0.63
C VAL A 105 4.29 7.83 0.98
N LEU A 106 5.05 8.00 2.07
CA LEU A 106 5.62 9.29 2.45
C LEU A 106 6.64 9.79 1.42
N PHE A 107 7.49 8.90 0.91
CA PHE A 107 8.43 9.23 -0.15
C PHE A 107 7.70 9.70 -1.42
N MET A 108 6.65 8.99 -1.84
CA MET A 108 5.83 9.37 -2.99
C MET A 108 5.12 10.71 -2.75
N GLY A 109 4.58 10.93 -1.54
CA GLY A 109 4.01 12.21 -1.14
C GLY A 109 5.04 13.35 -1.20
N ALA A 110 6.26 13.12 -0.75
CA ALA A 110 7.35 14.09 -0.83
C ALA A 110 7.72 14.43 -2.28
N VAL A 111 7.73 13.43 -3.17
CA VAL A 111 7.93 13.65 -4.62
C VAL A 111 6.84 14.55 -5.19
N ILE A 112 5.56 14.29 -4.84
CA ILE A 112 4.44 15.13 -5.30
C ILE A 112 4.59 16.57 -4.80
N VAL A 113 4.92 16.74 -3.50
CA VAL A 113 5.19 18.07 -2.92
C VAL A 113 6.35 18.78 -3.63
N ALA A 114 7.44 18.07 -3.89
CA ALA A 114 8.57 18.60 -4.63
C ALA A 114 8.16 19.04 -6.05
N CYS A 115 7.40 18.21 -6.78
CA CYS A 115 6.87 18.55 -8.11
C CYS A 115 6.01 19.83 -8.08
N VAL A 116 5.20 20.03 -7.03
CA VAL A 116 4.38 21.24 -6.87
C VAL A 116 5.26 22.45 -6.57
N LEU A 117 6.21 22.32 -5.64
CA LEU A 117 7.05 23.47 -5.19
C LEU A 117 8.10 23.91 -6.22
N THR A 118 8.54 23.01 -7.10
CA THR A 118 9.49 23.36 -8.18
C THR A 118 8.86 24.17 -9.30
N ARG A 119 7.54 24.38 -9.27
CA ARG A 119 6.87 25.17 -10.30
C ARG A 119 6.99 26.67 -10.05
N ALA A 120 7.29 27.40 -11.12
CA ALA A 120 7.38 28.85 -11.08
C ALA A 120 6.03 29.50 -10.67
N GLY A 121 6.07 30.39 -9.69
CA GLY A 121 4.90 31.12 -9.21
C GLY A 121 4.03 30.37 -8.20
N VAL A 122 4.50 29.23 -7.67
CA VAL A 122 3.81 28.47 -6.63
C VAL A 122 4.48 28.71 -5.28
N GLY A 123 3.73 29.26 -4.34
CA GLY A 123 4.22 29.51 -2.96
C GLY A 123 4.17 28.25 -2.08
N PRO A 124 4.84 28.25 -0.91
CA PRO A 124 4.91 27.09 -0.02
C PRO A 124 3.55 26.62 0.49
N LEU A 125 2.56 27.49 0.58
CA LEU A 125 1.19 27.15 0.98
C LEU A 125 0.50 26.18 0.01
N ASN A 126 0.93 26.15 -1.24
CA ASN A 126 0.39 25.24 -2.26
C ASN A 126 0.84 23.79 -2.08
N ALA A 127 1.73 23.49 -1.12
CA ALA A 127 2.05 22.12 -0.71
C ALA A 127 0.97 21.50 0.20
N ILE A 128 0.12 22.31 0.84
CA ILE A 128 -0.90 21.85 1.80
C ILE A 128 -1.82 20.80 1.18
N PRO A 129 -2.40 20.96 -0.03
CA PRO A 129 -3.25 19.94 -0.63
C PRO A 129 -2.57 18.58 -0.77
N SER A 130 -1.32 18.56 -1.22
CA SER A 130 -0.55 17.33 -1.40
C SER A 130 -0.22 16.65 -0.07
N ILE A 131 0.08 17.42 0.98
CA ILE A 131 0.34 16.89 2.32
C ILE A 131 -0.93 16.27 2.89
N LEU A 132 -2.06 16.98 2.85
CA LEU A 132 -3.33 16.48 3.35
C LEU A 132 -3.81 15.27 2.56
N GLY A 133 -3.65 15.26 1.24
CA GLY A 133 -3.91 14.10 0.40
C GLY A 133 -3.09 12.89 0.82
N THR A 134 -1.79 13.06 1.03
CA THR A 134 -0.89 11.98 1.47
C THR A 134 -1.31 11.41 2.83
N LEU A 135 -1.66 12.26 3.80
CA LEU A 135 -2.14 11.83 5.11
C LEU A 135 -3.47 11.08 5.01
N ALA A 136 -4.41 11.57 4.20
CA ALA A 136 -5.70 10.90 3.96
C ALA A 136 -5.49 9.52 3.32
N GLY A 137 -4.63 9.40 2.31
CA GLY A 137 -4.30 8.14 1.68
C GLY A 137 -3.64 7.16 2.64
N LEU A 138 -2.70 7.63 3.47
CA LEU A 138 -2.06 6.80 4.49
C LEU A 138 -3.07 6.28 5.52
N PHE A 139 -4.01 7.13 5.95
CA PHE A 139 -5.10 6.74 6.84
C PHE A 139 -5.99 5.64 6.21
N VAL A 140 -6.39 5.82 4.96
CA VAL A 140 -7.20 4.83 4.23
C VAL A 140 -6.43 3.54 4.02
N LEU A 141 -5.14 3.62 3.64
CA LEU A 141 -4.29 2.44 3.51
C LEU A 141 -4.23 1.64 4.81
N ARG A 142 -4.04 2.30 5.93
CA ARG A 142 -4.05 1.66 7.26
C ARG A 142 -5.38 0.98 7.54
N ARG A 143 -6.48 1.66 7.28
CA ARG A 143 -7.84 1.11 7.50
C ARG A 143 -8.10 -0.14 6.66
N LEU A 144 -7.63 -0.16 5.42
CA LEU A 144 -7.77 -1.31 4.52
C LEU A 144 -6.81 -2.46 4.87
N MET A 145 -5.63 -2.16 5.45
CA MET A 145 -4.66 -3.18 5.84
C MET A 145 -5.00 -3.90 7.14
N VAL A 146 -5.68 -3.23 8.10
CA VAL A 146 -6.04 -3.82 9.40
C VAL A 146 -6.77 -5.17 9.26
N PRO A 147 -7.86 -5.29 8.46
CA PRO A 147 -8.54 -6.57 8.28
C PRO A 147 -7.68 -7.60 7.53
N LEU A 148 -6.81 -7.15 6.62
CA LEU A 148 -5.93 -8.05 5.86
C LEU A 148 -4.85 -8.69 6.75
N TRP A 149 -4.37 -8.00 7.77
CA TRP A 149 -3.42 -8.57 8.74
C TRP A 149 -4.05 -9.63 9.62
N GLY A 150 -5.34 -9.52 9.94
CA GLY A 150 -6.08 -10.55 10.65
C GLY A 150 -6.24 -11.85 9.85
N LEU A 151 -6.03 -11.80 8.54
CA LEU A 151 -6.06 -12.99 7.66
C LEU A 151 -4.69 -13.67 7.51
N LYS A 152 -3.61 -13.11 8.08
CA LYS A 152 -2.31 -13.79 8.09
C LYS A 152 -2.42 -15.07 8.89
N PRO A 153 -1.96 -16.22 8.35
CA PRO A 153 -1.88 -17.44 9.13
C PRO A 153 -0.98 -17.17 10.36
N TRP A 154 -1.44 -17.65 11.52
CA TRP A 154 -0.58 -17.65 12.70
C TRP A 154 0.68 -18.47 12.39
N PRO A 155 1.88 -18.00 12.74
CA PRO A 155 3.08 -18.83 12.61
C PRO A 155 2.82 -20.14 13.36
N GLU A 156 2.86 -21.27 12.66
CA GLU A 156 2.81 -22.56 13.32
C GLU A 156 3.96 -22.60 14.32
N ALA A 157 3.65 -22.97 15.57
CA ALA A 157 4.68 -23.18 16.57
C ALA A 157 5.71 -24.17 16.01
N PRO A 158 7.02 -23.95 16.22
CA PRO A 158 8.03 -24.89 15.76
C PRO A 158 7.66 -26.30 16.22
N ALA A 159 7.79 -27.26 15.32
CA ALA A 159 7.40 -28.67 15.59
C ALA A 159 8.08 -29.22 16.86
N ASP A 160 9.23 -28.69 17.18
CA ASP A 160 10.02 -29.03 18.39
C ASP A 160 9.27 -28.68 19.68
N GLN A 161 8.49 -27.57 19.71
CA GLN A 161 7.71 -27.21 20.90
C GLN A 161 6.44 -28.06 21.04
N ALA A 162 5.89 -28.53 19.92
CA ALA A 162 4.75 -29.46 19.97
C ALA A 162 5.18 -30.86 20.43
N ALA A 163 6.38 -31.30 20.06
CA ALA A 163 6.96 -32.57 20.51
C ALA A 163 7.29 -32.57 22.02
N ASP A 164 7.86 -31.46 22.50
CA ASP A 164 8.21 -31.29 23.93
C ASP A 164 6.95 -31.20 24.81
N ALA A 165 5.91 -30.52 24.37
CA ALA A 165 4.62 -30.48 25.07
C ALA A 165 3.92 -31.85 25.14
N GLY A 166 4.09 -32.70 24.11
CA GLY A 166 3.56 -34.06 24.06
C GLY A 166 4.26 -35.00 25.05
N ASP A 167 5.58 -34.85 25.20
CA ASP A 167 6.39 -35.66 26.08
C ASP A 167 6.12 -35.38 27.59
N HIS A 168 5.89 -34.10 27.91
CA HIS A 168 5.52 -33.70 29.27
C HIS A 168 4.11 -34.17 29.70
N LEU A 169 3.17 -34.32 28.75
CA LEU A 169 1.83 -34.85 29.03
C LEU A 169 1.83 -36.39 29.16
N GLY A 170 2.70 -37.05 28.41
CA GLY A 170 2.87 -38.51 28.51
C GLY A 170 3.55 -38.98 29.78
N SER A 171 4.44 -38.18 30.37
CA SER A 171 5.15 -38.51 31.60
C SER A 171 4.35 -38.23 32.87
N ALA A 172 3.32 -37.39 32.81
CA ALA A 172 2.48 -37.05 33.96
C ALA A 172 1.42 -38.10 34.30
N ASP A 173 1.07 -38.99 33.37
CA ASP A 173 -0.01 -39.98 33.55
C ASP A 173 0.49 -41.34 34.03
N ALA A 174 1.82 -41.54 34.17
CA ALA A 174 2.40 -42.81 34.62
C ALA A 174 2.70 -42.88 36.14
N GLY A 175 2.38 -41.84 36.88
CA GLY A 175 2.69 -41.81 38.34
C GLY A 175 1.57 -41.18 39.15
N THR A 176 0.59 -41.95 39.53
CA THR A 176 -0.16 -41.96 40.79
C THR A 176 -1.60 -42.46 40.62
N VAL A 177 -1.75 -43.77 40.49
CA VAL A 177 -2.97 -44.41 41.03
C VAL A 177 -2.74 -44.62 42.50
N GLY A 178 -2.94 -43.56 43.29
CA GLY A 178 -2.93 -43.57 44.74
C GLY A 178 -4.31 -43.21 45.26
N THR A 179 -5.13 -44.24 45.51
CA THR A 179 -6.40 -44.19 46.22
C THR A 179 -6.29 -43.39 47.52
N SER A 180 -6.88 -42.19 47.58
CA SER A 180 -7.20 -41.55 48.85
C SER A 180 -8.70 -41.31 48.95
N ARG A 181 -9.40 -42.32 49.52
CA ARG A 181 -10.73 -42.15 50.09
C ARG A 181 -10.63 -41.22 51.31
N ARG A 182 -11.06 -39.97 51.19
CA ARG A 182 -11.43 -39.16 52.36
C ARG A 182 -12.92 -39.16 52.51
N ARG A 183 -13.36 -39.81 53.60
CA ARG A 183 -14.71 -39.73 54.19
C ARG A 183 -14.95 -38.30 54.69
N PHE A 184 -16.07 -37.73 54.35
CA PHE A 184 -16.66 -36.61 55.05
C PHE A 184 -17.59 -37.17 56.13
N PHE A 185 -17.38 -36.72 57.36
CA PHE A 185 -18.37 -36.55 58.38
C PHE A 185 -18.59 -35.05 58.55
#